data_1d1505cef9e62abfcf89a7f5248fae25
#
_entry.id   1d1505cef9e62abfcf89a7f5248fae25
#
_cell.length_a   1.000
_cell.length_b   1.000
_cell.length_c   1.000
_cell.angle_alpha   90.00
_cell.angle_beta   90.00
_cell.angle_gamma   90.00
#
_symmetry.space_group_name_H-M   'P 1'
#
loop_
_entity.id
_entity.type
_entity.pdbx_description
1 polymer ?
#
loop_
_entity_poly.entity_id
_entity_poly.type
_entity_poly.pdbx_seq_one_letter_code
_entity_poly.pdbx_strand_id
1 'polypeptide(L)'
;MHFKSYLALSFVLLSASIGHAEVTFDGSVGLVNAGDPVSSGNGYTYNITADLGEQAGANLFHSFAKFNIGSGELAHFSGPASIVNIVSRVTGGESSISGEITSSISGASLWLVNPAGFIFTNGAVVDVDGNFHLSSAEYLEFADGARFFSNLSAMSTLSTGDISSFGFLGTSTGAIKIDGTSTTIGEVDSLEHNLTVNSDFVSIRDANLYAQEISIGMNSQDLSNINLRDSLLETNGGGIFFEGGTIFAVDTVIAGYGSEGISDDVTVQLTAPIITLSNVEMRGGTRGLGSGSDILLGATTISISDGSTIDVSSSSTLDDAGDAGTVSISAQDVDIADTEILLDTLGGGLGGSLTIEATDIGLSQTSIKAQTEGLGEAGQISMRGETIAWSDVAVNASSSGAGVGGSI
;
A
#
# COMPACT_ATOMS: atom_id res chain seq x y z
N MET A 1 -54.11 -48.31 23.51
CA MET A 1 -53.99 -46.89 23.86
C MET A 1 -52.56 -46.46 23.57
N HIS A 2 -52.31 -45.86 22.40
CA HIS A 2 -50.96 -45.40 22.01
C HIS A 2 -50.92 -43.89 22.11
N PHE A 3 -50.12 -43.39 23.07
CA PHE A 3 -49.81 -41.96 23.20
C PHE A 3 -48.70 -41.61 22.16
N LYS A 4 -49.00 -40.76 21.21
CA LYS A 4 -48.02 -40.12 20.34
C LYS A 4 -47.57 -38.82 21.01
N SER A 5 -46.32 -38.80 21.48
CA SER A 5 -45.66 -37.57 21.91
C SER A 5 -45.25 -36.75 20.67
N TYR A 6 -45.77 -35.56 20.54
CA TYR A 6 -45.28 -34.56 19.58
C TYR A 6 -44.19 -33.75 20.25
N LEU A 7 -42.97 -33.88 19.73
CA LEU A 7 -41.84 -33.05 20.10
C LEU A 7 -41.97 -31.73 19.30
N ALA A 8 -42.31 -30.64 19.99
CA ALA A 8 -42.30 -29.31 19.41
C ALA A 8 -40.84 -28.79 19.35
N LEU A 9 -40.28 -28.70 18.16
CA LEU A 9 -38.98 -28.12 17.89
C LEU A 9 -39.14 -26.58 17.84
N SER A 10 -38.83 -25.91 18.97
CA SER A 10 -38.77 -24.44 18.99
C SER A 10 -37.53 -23.97 18.24
N PHE A 11 -37.75 -23.42 17.05
CA PHE A 11 -36.71 -22.68 16.34
C PHE A 11 -36.54 -21.32 17.04
N VAL A 12 -35.45 -21.17 17.77
CA VAL A 12 -34.99 -19.88 18.24
C VAL A 12 -34.33 -19.20 17.04
N LEU A 13 -35.07 -18.30 16.38
CA LEU A 13 -34.45 -17.33 15.47
C LEU A 13 -33.52 -16.47 16.31
N LEU A 14 -32.21 -16.76 16.24
CA LEU A 14 -31.18 -15.83 16.63
C LEU A 14 -31.22 -14.71 15.59
N SER A 15 -31.93 -13.63 15.90
CA SER A 15 -31.79 -12.38 15.15
C SER A 15 -30.37 -11.89 15.41
N ALA A 16 -29.45 -12.16 14.50
CA ALA A 16 -28.22 -11.37 14.43
C ALA A 16 -28.68 -9.92 14.31
N SER A 17 -28.49 -9.14 15.36
CA SER A 17 -28.56 -7.69 15.24
C SER A 17 -27.48 -7.32 14.23
N ILE A 18 -27.90 -6.95 13.03
CA ILE A 18 -27.04 -6.23 12.11
C ILE A 18 -26.72 -4.96 12.88
N GLY A 19 -25.55 -4.92 13.52
CA GLY A 19 -25.05 -3.70 14.13
C GLY A 19 -25.00 -2.68 13.02
N HIS A 20 -25.89 -1.69 13.04
CA HIS A 20 -25.76 -0.57 12.13
C HIS A 20 -24.37 0.03 12.36
N ALA A 21 -23.64 0.26 11.27
CA ALA A 21 -22.46 1.08 11.31
C ALA A 21 -22.85 2.44 11.89
N GLU A 22 -21.94 3.04 12.58
CA GLU A 22 -22.23 4.24 13.37
C GLU A 22 -21.10 5.23 13.18
N VAL A 23 -21.44 6.43 12.68
CA VAL A 23 -20.53 7.58 12.65
C VAL A 23 -21.05 8.60 13.63
N THR A 24 -20.31 8.85 14.72
CA THR A 24 -20.67 9.80 15.75
C THR A 24 -19.51 10.70 16.11
N PHE A 25 -19.83 11.94 16.47
CA PHE A 25 -18.85 12.93 16.91
C PHE A 25 -18.45 12.72 18.39
N ASP A 26 -17.25 13.14 18.74
CA ASP A 26 -16.79 13.18 20.14
C ASP A 26 -16.99 14.57 20.81
N GLY A 27 -17.43 15.56 20.06
CA GLY A 27 -17.72 16.91 20.53
C GLY A 27 -16.52 17.79 20.80
N SER A 28 -15.32 17.40 20.36
CA SER A 28 -14.07 18.11 20.63
C SER A 28 -13.65 19.08 19.51
N VAL A 29 -14.28 19.00 18.33
CA VAL A 29 -14.03 19.84 17.15
C VAL A 29 -15.36 20.25 16.54
N GLY A 30 -15.46 21.52 16.10
CA GLY A 30 -16.67 22.06 15.50
C GLY A 30 -17.78 22.39 16.50
N LEU A 31 -19.00 22.56 16.00
CA LEU A 31 -20.18 22.91 16.80
C LEU A 31 -21.09 21.68 17.08
N VAL A 32 -20.53 20.49 17.04
CA VAL A 32 -21.22 19.22 17.29
C VAL A 32 -21.03 18.78 18.75
N ASN A 33 -21.97 18.01 19.31
CA ASN A 33 -21.82 17.45 20.66
C ASN A 33 -21.32 16.01 20.63
N ALA A 34 -20.76 15.59 21.76
CA ALA A 34 -20.36 14.21 21.95
C ALA A 34 -21.56 13.28 21.82
N GLY A 35 -21.45 12.26 20.96
CA GLY A 35 -22.50 11.30 20.69
C GLY A 35 -23.53 11.74 19.62
N ASP A 36 -23.42 12.96 19.10
CA ASP A 36 -24.27 13.37 17.97
C ASP A 36 -23.95 12.47 16.76
N PRO A 37 -24.95 11.82 16.14
CA PRO A 37 -24.72 11.02 14.95
C PRO A 37 -24.54 11.93 13.73
N VAL A 38 -23.71 11.50 12.79
CA VAL A 38 -23.71 12.10 11.45
C VAL A 38 -25.04 11.77 10.78
N SER A 39 -25.74 12.79 10.32
CA SER A 39 -27.06 12.60 9.71
C SER A 39 -26.97 11.85 8.40
N SER A 40 -27.71 10.77 8.27
CA SER A 40 -27.92 10.05 7.03
C SER A 40 -29.26 10.49 6.42
N GLY A 41 -29.21 11.29 5.35
CA GLY A 41 -30.43 11.81 4.72
C GLY A 41 -31.36 10.75 4.13
N ASN A 42 -30.84 9.55 3.84
CA ASN A 42 -31.53 8.41 3.23
C ASN A 42 -31.35 7.09 4.00
N GLY A 43 -30.70 7.13 5.19
CA GLY A 43 -30.41 5.95 6.00
C GLY A 43 -29.14 5.19 5.60
N TYR A 44 -28.45 5.60 4.51
CA TYR A 44 -27.26 4.90 3.97
C TYR A 44 -26.08 5.83 3.74
N THR A 45 -26.26 7.15 3.81
CA THR A 45 -25.19 8.12 3.53
C THR A 45 -24.92 8.99 4.75
N TYR A 46 -23.73 8.93 5.29
CA TYR A 46 -23.22 9.84 6.29
C TYR A 46 -22.65 11.08 5.58
N ASN A 47 -23.37 12.19 5.63
CA ASN A 47 -22.94 13.45 5.03
C ASN A 47 -22.05 14.21 6.02
N ILE A 48 -20.74 14.18 5.80
CA ILE A 48 -19.73 14.83 6.64
C ILE A 48 -19.37 16.16 5.98
N THR A 49 -20.14 17.19 6.32
CA THR A 49 -20.02 18.51 5.73
C THR A 49 -19.04 19.40 6.51
N ALA A 50 -18.50 20.43 5.89
CA ALA A 50 -17.52 21.33 6.52
C ALA A 50 -18.05 22.03 7.77
N ASP A 51 -19.35 22.28 7.88
CA ASP A 51 -20.00 22.90 9.05
C ASP A 51 -20.11 21.97 10.27
N LEU A 52 -19.86 20.67 10.09
CA LEU A 52 -19.75 19.68 11.17
C LEU A 52 -18.33 19.60 11.75
N GLY A 53 -17.37 20.26 11.13
CA GLY A 53 -15.98 20.34 11.55
C GLY A 53 -15.57 21.77 11.90
N GLU A 54 -14.26 21.99 11.93
CA GLU A 54 -13.66 23.30 12.11
C GLU A 54 -12.55 23.53 11.09
N GLN A 55 -12.64 24.63 10.36
CA GLN A 55 -11.66 24.98 9.34
C GLN A 55 -10.59 25.91 9.90
N ALA A 56 -9.31 25.54 9.72
CA ALA A 56 -8.18 26.40 9.97
C ALA A 56 -7.34 26.51 8.69
N GLY A 57 -7.37 27.67 8.03
CA GLY A 57 -6.74 27.86 6.74
C GLY A 57 -7.29 26.91 5.67
N ALA A 58 -6.44 26.09 5.08
CA ALA A 58 -6.79 25.08 4.10
C ALA A 58 -7.09 23.70 4.71
N ASN A 59 -6.99 23.55 6.03
CA ASN A 59 -7.24 22.31 6.76
C ASN A 59 -8.66 22.31 7.35
N LEU A 60 -9.42 21.25 7.08
CA LEU A 60 -10.74 21.00 7.66
C LEU A 60 -10.64 19.86 8.66
N PHE A 61 -10.92 20.13 9.92
CA PHE A 61 -10.80 19.17 11.01
C PHE A 61 -12.14 18.57 11.38
N HIS A 62 -12.16 17.22 11.52
CA HIS A 62 -13.27 16.47 12.12
C HIS A 62 -12.76 15.58 13.27
N SER A 63 -13.63 15.30 14.24
CA SER A 63 -13.31 14.43 15.36
C SER A 63 -14.47 13.52 15.70
N PHE A 64 -14.26 12.22 15.55
CA PHE A 64 -15.28 11.19 15.71
C PHE A 64 -15.04 10.36 16.98
N ALA A 65 -16.11 10.07 17.71
CA ALA A 65 -16.08 9.04 18.75
C ALA A 65 -16.11 7.64 18.11
N LYS A 66 -16.85 7.50 16.99
CA LYS A 66 -16.91 6.27 16.19
C LYS A 66 -16.95 6.61 14.72
N PHE A 67 -16.27 5.82 13.92
CA PHE A 67 -16.27 5.93 12.47
C PHE A 67 -16.34 4.52 11.87
N ASN A 68 -17.56 4.01 11.75
CA ASN A 68 -17.85 2.69 11.21
C ASN A 68 -18.80 2.83 10.01
N ILE A 69 -18.47 2.20 8.89
CA ILE A 69 -19.24 2.26 7.65
C ILE A 69 -19.62 0.83 7.26
N GLY A 70 -20.92 0.54 7.26
CA GLY A 70 -21.44 -0.77 6.91
C GLY A 70 -21.51 -1.00 5.41
N SER A 71 -21.69 -2.26 5.04
CA SER A 71 -21.87 -2.63 3.63
C SER A 71 -23.07 -1.92 3.01
N GLY A 72 -22.86 -1.26 1.87
CA GLY A 72 -23.84 -0.44 1.18
C GLY A 72 -24.06 0.94 1.81
N GLU A 73 -23.28 1.33 2.81
CA GLU A 73 -23.27 2.67 3.37
C GLU A 73 -22.12 3.51 2.77
N LEU A 74 -22.30 4.83 2.79
CA LEU A 74 -21.38 5.80 2.23
C LEU A 74 -21.03 6.87 3.27
N ALA A 75 -19.75 7.09 3.53
CA ALA A 75 -19.26 8.28 4.20
C ALA A 75 -18.80 9.31 3.15
N HIS A 76 -19.51 10.41 3.03
CA HIS A 76 -19.26 11.44 2.03
C HIS A 76 -18.78 12.73 2.66
N PHE A 77 -17.54 13.12 2.37
CA PHE A 77 -16.97 14.39 2.81
C PHE A 77 -17.29 15.49 1.78
N SER A 78 -17.73 16.65 2.27
CA SER A 78 -18.03 17.79 1.41
C SER A 78 -17.71 19.13 2.08
N GLY A 79 -17.35 20.12 1.26
CA GLY A 79 -16.97 21.44 1.75
C GLY A 79 -16.55 22.39 0.61
N PRO A 80 -16.07 23.59 0.98
CA PRO A 80 -15.60 24.55 -0.01
C PRO A 80 -14.29 24.08 -0.69
N ALA A 81 -14.13 24.46 -1.96
CA ALA A 81 -12.95 24.14 -2.77
C ALA A 81 -11.62 24.77 -2.27
N SER A 82 -11.67 25.60 -1.22
CA SER A 82 -10.46 26.14 -0.58
C SER A 82 -9.80 25.16 0.39
N ILE A 83 -10.43 24.01 0.68
CA ILE A 83 -9.88 22.98 1.54
C ILE A 83 -8.91 22.13 0.71
N VAL A 84 -7.72 21.93 1.26
CA VAL A 84 -6.64 21.09 0.70
C VAL A 84 -6.50 19.79 1.50
N ASN A 85 -6.77 19.85 2.80
CA ASN A 85 -6.69 18.67 3.66
C ASN A 85 -7.97 18.50 4.48
N ILE A 86 -8.55 17.31 4.43
CA ILE A 86 -9.59 16.84 5.32
C ILE A 86 -8.91 16.01 6.40
N VAL A 87 -8.88 16.54 7.64
CA VAL A 87 -8.14 15.93 8.76
C VAL A 87 -9.13 15.34 9.73
N SER A 88 -9.24 14.03 9.73
CA SER A 88 -10.24 13.30 10.53
C SER A 88 -9.55 12.36 11.52
N ARG A 89 -9.86 12.54 12.82
CA ARG A 89 -9.42 11.60 13.86
C ARG A 89 -10.58 10.81 14.40
N VAL A 90 -10.30 9.60 14.88
CA VAL A 90 -11.21 8.78 15.66
C VAL A 90 -10.65 8.58 17.05
N THR A 91 -11.43 8.87 18.08
CA THR A 91 -10.98 8.87 19.48
C THR A 91 -11.52 7.69 20.29
N GLY A 92 -12.39 6.88 19.68
CA GLY A 92 -12.99 5.70 20.29
C GLY A 92 -12.25 4.40 19.96
N GLY A 93 -13.01 3.34 19.69
CA GLY A 93 -12.45 2.05 19.34
C GLY A 93 -12.02 1.92 17.89
N GLU A 94 -11.61 0.70 17.49
CA GLU A 94 -11.24 0.33 16.12
C GLU A 94 -12.37 0.69 15.15
N SER A 95 -12.02 1.22 13.99
CA SER A 95 -12.94 1.57 12.91
C SER A 95 -13.14 0.39 11.97
N SER A 96 -14.39 0.03 11.69
CA SER A 96 -14.74 -1.03 10.74
C SER A 96 -15.40 -0.43 9.50
N ILE A 97 -14.79 -0.64 8.35
CA ILE A 97 -15.20 -0.09 7.06
C ILE A 97 -15.50 -1.25 6.12
N SER A 98 -16.76 -1.39 5.72
CA SER A 98 -17.22 -2.33 4.69
C SER A 98 -18.10 -1.66 3.63
N GLY A 99 -18.19 -0.35 3.68
CA GLY A 99 -18.87 0.51 2.74
C GLY A 99 -17.90 1.44 2.03
N GLU A 100 -18.40 2.58 1.59
CA GLU A 100 -17.67 3.50 0.73
C GLU A 100 -17.26 4.77 1.48
N ILE A 101 -16.08 5.30 1.21
CA ILE A 101 -15.59 6.61 1.68
C ILE A 101 -15.28 7.44 0.45
N THR A 102 -15.93 8.61 0.34
CA THR A 102 -15.76 9.53 -0.79
C THR A 102 -15.58 10.97 -0.35
N SER A 103 -15.07 11.81 -1.26
CA SER A 103 -15.01 13.25 -1.09
C SER A 103 -15.45 13.97 -2.37
N SER A 104 -16.22 15.04 -2.24
CA SER A 104 -16.51 15.97 -3.33
C SER A 104 -15.70 17.27 -3.27
N ILE A 105 -14.70 17.34 -2.39
CA ILE A 105 -13.79 18.49 -2.31
C ILE A 105 -12.60 18.20 -3.25
N SER A 106 -12.67 18.80 -4.44
CA SER A 106 -11.72 18.51 -5.53
C SER A 106 -10.26 18.73 -5.11
N GLY A 107 -9.42 17.72 -5.33
CA GLY A 107 -8.00 17.73 -5.01
C GLY A 107 -7.66 17.70 -3.52
N ALA A 108 -8.66 17.58 -2.63
CA ALA A 108 -8.40 17.56 -1.19
C ALA A 108 -7.96 16.17 -0.71
N SER A 109 -6.83 16.12 -0.02
CA SER A 109 -6.33 14.90 0.61
C SER A 109 -7.13 14.54 1.86
N LEU A 110 -7.42 13.24 2.06
CA LEU A 110 -8.09 12.73 3.26
C LEU A 110 -7.06 12.09 4.20
N TRP A 111 -7.02 12.58 5.42
CA TRP A 111 -6.19 12.08 6.52
C TRP A 111 -7.10 11.42 7.56
N LEU A 112 -7.04 10.09 7.68
CA LEU A 112 -7.76 9.34 8.70
C LEU A 112 -6.78 8.80 9.75
N VAL A 113 -7.00 9.18 11.03
CA VAL A 113 -6.14 8.76 12.13
C VAL A 113 -6.97 8.11 13.23
N ASN A 114 -6.63 6.87 13.61
CA ASN A 114 -7.25 6.15 14.71
C ASN A 114 -6.24 5.29 15.45
N PRO A 115 -5.80 5.65 16.66
CA PRO A 115 -4.86 4.84 17.45
C PRO A 115 -5.35 3.43 17.75
N ALA A 116 -6.66 3.18 17.72
CA ALA A 116 -7.22 1.85 17.87
C ALA A 116 -7.19 1.02 16.58
N GLY A 117 -6.84 1.64 15.43
CA GLY A 117 -6.69 0.98 14.14
C GLY A 117 -7.93 1.00 13.25
N PHE A 118 -7.78 0.40 12.08
CA PHE A 118 -8.81 0.29 11.06
C PHE A 118 -8.89 -1.14 10.52
N ILE A 119 -10.09 -1.59 10.25
CA ILE A 119 -10.36 -2.82 9.49
C ILE A 119 -11.22 -2.45 8.29
N PHE A 120 -10.66 -2.60 7.09
CA PHE A 120 -11.40 -2.58 5.83
C PHE A 120 -11.75 -4.02 5.47
N THR A 121 -13.02 -4.26 5.14
CA THR A 121 -13.51 -5.61 4.84
C THR A 121 -14.24 -5.65 3.51
N ASN A 122 -14.68 -6.83 3.11
CA ASN A 122 -15.34 -7.10 1.84
C ASN A 122 -16.24 -5.98 1.33
N GLY A 123 -15.90 -5.41 0.19
CA GLY A 123 -16.67 -4.37 -0.47
C GLY A 123 -16.35 -2.95 0.01
N ALA A 124 -15.34 -2.77 0.85
CA ALA A 124 -14.85 -1.44 1.18
C ALA A 124 -14.22 -0.78 -0.04
N VAL A 125 -14.60 0.47 -0.28
CA VAL A 125 -14.07 1.30 -1.36
C VAL A 125 -13.66 2.65 -0.79
N VAL A 126 -12.49 3.14 -1.18
CA VAL A 126 -12.07 4.52 -0.89
C VAL A 126 -11.82 5.20 -2.22
N ASP A 127 -12.64 6.21 -2.50
CA ASP A 127 -12.61 7.03 -3.69
C ASP A 127 -12.60 8.51 -3.28
N VAL A 128 -11.41 9.09 -3.19
CA VAL A 128 -11.20 10.50 -2.82
C VAL A 128 -10.37 11.20 -3.90
N ASP A 129 -10.70 12.43 -4.18
CA ASP A 129 -10.15 13.25 -5.27
C ASP A 129 -8.79 13.90 -4.90
N GLY A 130 -8.08 13.33 -3.93
CA GLY A 130 -6.75 13.71 -3.46
C GLY A 130 -6.04 12.52 -2.83
N ASN A 131 -4.90 12.76 -2.19
CA ASN A 131 -4.16 11.70 -1.52
C ASN A 131 -4.96 11.09 -0.36
N PHE A 132 -4.79 9.79 -0.13
CA PHE A 132 -5.36 9.11 1.01
C PHE A 132 -4.28 8.70 2.00
N HIS A 133 -4.41 9.20 3.24
CA HIS A 133 -3.47 8.94 4.32
C HIS A 133 -4.19 8.25 5.48
N LEU A 134 -3.78 7.04 5.81
CA LEU A 134 -4.38 6.19 6.83
C LEU A 134 -3.35 5.85 7.91
N SER A 135 -3.66 6.11 9.19
CA SER A 135 -2.69 5.86 10.25
C SER A 135 -3.31 5.46 11.58
N SER A 136 -2.61 4.61 12.34
CA SER A 136 -2.86 4.36 13.75
C SER A 136 -2.03 5.26 14.69
N ALA A 137 -1.46 6.34 14.20
CA ALA A 137 -0.70 7.30 14.99
C ALA A 137 -1.55 7.97 16.09
N GLU A 138 -0.87 8.41 17.16
CA GLU A 138 -1.50 9.15 18.25
C GLU A 138 -1.68 10.62 17.96
N TYR A 139 -0.95 11.20 17.00
CA TYR A 139 -1.12 12.59 16.58
C TYR A 139 -0.62 12.82 15.15
N LEU A 140 -1.09 13.92 14.55
CA LEU A 140 -0.52 14.53 13.36
C LEU A 140 0.32 15.75 13.79
N GLU A 141 1.52 15.90 13.23
CA GLU A 141 2.37 17.08 13.42
C GLU A 141 2.31 17.96 12.17
N PHE A 142 2.24 19.25 12.38
CA PHE A 142 2.22 20.27 11.34
C PHE A 142 3.59 20.96 11.22
N ALA A 143 3.84 21.58 10.07
CA ALA A 143 5.11 22.25 9.78
C ALA A 143 5.45 23.41 10.74
N ASP A 144 4.46 23.98 11.42
CA ASP A 144 4.60 24.99 12.46
C ASP A 144 4.86 24.40 13.87
N GLY A 145 4.95 23.07 13.98
CA GLY A 145 5.15 22.35 15.25
C GLY A 145 3.86 22.13 16.05
N ALA A 146 2.70 22.55 15.54
CA ALA A 146 1.41 22.22 16.16
C ALA A 146 1.13 20.73 16.04
N ARG A 147 0.32 20.20 16.98
CA ARG A 147 -0.06 18.78 17.00
C ARG A 147 -1.56 18.63 17.17
N PHE A 148 -2.14 17.73 16.38
CA PHE A 148 -3.52 17.32 16.49
C PHE A 148 -3.57 15.89 17.03
N PHE A 149 -3.84 15.76 18.35
CA PHE A 149 -3.80 14.49 19.07
C PHE A 149 -5.11 13.73 18.91
N SER A 150 -5.04 12.41 18.73
CA SER A 150 -6.20 11.52 18.79
C SER A 150 -6.65 11.21 20.21
N ASN A 151 -5.81 11.44 21.22
CA ASN A 151 -6.15 11.34 22.63
C ASN A 151 -6.70 12.69 23.15
N LEU A 152 -7.97 12.71 23.58
CA LEU A 152 -8.66 13.91 24.06
C LEU A 152 -8.08 14.50 25.35
N SER A 153 -7.28 13.75 26.12
CA SER A 153 -6.58 14.29 27.28
C SER A 153 -5.36 15.15 26.92
N ALA A 154 -4.87 15.05 25.70
CA ALA A 154 -3.80 15.91 25.17
C ALA A 154 -4.41 17.13 24.48
N MET A 155 -3.78 18.30 24.65
CA MET A 155 -4.25 19.52 24.02
C MET A 155 -3.88 19.56 22.54
N SER A 156 -4.87 19.53 21.68
CA SER A 156 -4.71 19.66 20.24
C SER A 156 -4.74 21.13 19.81
N THR A 157 -3.96 21.45 18.78
CA THR A 157 -3.98 22.75 18.10
C THR A 157 -4.42 22.52 16.66
N LEU A 158 -5.44 23.26 16.21
CA LEU A 158 -5.88 23.28 14.83
C LEU A 158 -4.97 24.24 14.05
N SER A 159 -4.07 23.69 13.25
CA SER A 159 -3.06 24.45 12.53
C SER A 159 -3.53 24.84 11.12
N THR A 160 -3.03 25.97 10.64
CA THR A 160 -3.14 26.39 9.24
C THR A 160 -1.96 25.92 8.39
N GLY A 161 -0.94 25.30 9.02
CA GLY A 161 0.26 24.79 8.36
C GLY A 161 0.00 23.46 7.64
N ASP A 162 0.94 23.09 6.80
CA ASP A 162 0.94 21.80 6.14
C ASP A 162 1.17 20.66 7.15
N ILE A 163 0.59 19.49 6.89
CA ILE A 163 0.83 18.29 7.70
C ILE A 163 2.22 17.77 7.34
N SER A 164 3.07 17.56 8.35
CA SER A 164 4.47 17.16 8.16
C SER A 164 4.74 15.70 8.47
N SER A 165 4.04 15.11 9.45
CA SER A 165 4.26 13.71 9.84
C SER A 165 3.15 13.13 10.70
N PHE A 166 3.15 11.80 10.78
CA PHE A 166 2.45 11.03 11.79
C PHE A 166 3.33 10.88 13.03
N GLY A 167 2.74 10.97 14.22
CA GLY A 167 3.47 10.82 15.48
C GLY A 167 2.99 9.64 16.30
N PHE A 168 3.93 8.77 16.65
CA PHE A 168 3.73 7.61 17.51
C PHE A 168 4.37 7.85 18.87
N LEU A 169 3.62 7.60 19.95
CA LEU A 169 4.08 7.73 21.33
C LEU A 169 4.37 6.35 21.95
N GLY A 170 4.23 5.27 21.18
CA GLY A 170 4.42 3.90 21.63
C GLY A 170 3.27 3.37 22.52
N THR A 171 2.12 4.01 22.50
CA THR A 171 0.92 3.57 23.22
C THR A 171 -0.18 3.07 22.28
N SER A 172 -0.08 3.33 20.98
CA SER A 172 -0.95 2.76 19.98
C SER A 172 -0.74 1.25 19.88
N THR A 173 -1.83 0.51 19.83
CA THR A 173 -1.84 -0.93 19.54
C THR A 173 -2.71 -1.24 18.33
N GLY A 174 -3.19 -0.20 17.66
CA GLY A 174 -4.08 -0.32 16.52
C GLY A 174 -3.34 -0.82 15.28
N ALA A 175 -3.91 -1.85 14.66
CA ALA A 175 -3.46 -2.36 13.37
C ALA A 175 -4.26 -1.73 12.24
N ILE A 176 -3.67 -1.66 11.06
CA ILE A 176 -4.41 -1.40 9.82
C ILE A 176 -4.53 -2.73 9.09
N LYS A 177 -5.77 -3.17 8.89
CA LYS A 177 -6.11 -4.39 8.18
C LYS A 177 -6.99 -4.05 6.98
N ILE A 178 -6.56 -4.48 5.82
CA ILE A 178 -7.32 -4.38 4.57
C ILE A 178 -7.55 -5.81 4.10
N ASP A 179 -8.79 -6.30 4.27
CA ASP A 179 -9.11 -7.72 4.15
C ASP A 179 -10.40 -7.93 3.36
N GLY A 180 -10.33 -8.62 2.22
CA GLY A 180 -11.50 -9.10 1.49
C GLY A 180 -11.52 -8.82 0.00
N THR A 181 -12.08 -9.77 -0.72
CA THR A 181 -12.04 -9.95 -2.19
C THR A 181 -12.64 -8.81 -3.03
N SER A 182 -13.06 -7.72 -2.47
CA SER A 182 -13.58 -6.57 -3.22
C SER A 182 -13.18 -5.25 -2.57
N THR A 183 -12.20 -5.30 -1.66
CA THR A 183 -11.67 -4.07 -1.05
C THR A 183 -10.75 -3.39 -2.04
N THR A 184 -11.11 -2.17 -2.43
CA THR A 184 -10.34 -1.34 -3.37
C THR A 184 -10.05 0.00 -2.72
N ILE A 185 -8.79 0.40 -2.72
CA ILE A 185 -8.37 1.74 -2.30
C ILE A 185 -7.70 2.40 -3.49
N GLY A 186 -8.26 3.54 -3.92
CA GLY A 186 -7.92 4.21 -5.16
C GLY A 186 -8.67 3.67 -6.39
N GLU A 187 -8.55 4.35 -7.50
CA GLU A 187 -9.15 3.97 -8.78
C GLU A 187 -8.10 3.58 -9.81
N VAL A 188 -8.40 2.53 -10.60
CA VAL A 188 -7.52 2.02 -11.67
C VAL A 188 -7.30 3.07 -12.77
N ASP A 189 -8.30 3.87 -13.08
CA ASP A 189 -8.28 4.84 -14.20
C ASP A 189 -7.82 6.25 -13.79
N SER A 190 -7.68 6.52 -12.49
CA SER A 190 -7.30 7.83 -11.94
C SER A 190 -6.10 7.70 -10.99
N LEU A 191 -4.98 7.22 -11.52
CA LEU A 191 -3.73 7.05 -10.78
C LEU A 191 -3.01 8.40 -10.60
N GLU A 192 -3.70 9.39 -10.03
CA GLU A 192 -3.15 10.74 -9.80
C GLU A 192 -2.83 11.01 -8.31
N HIS A 193 -3.19 10.06 -7.41
CA HIS A 193 -3.15 10.29 -5.97
C HIS A 193 -2.33 9.22 -5.23
N ASN A 194 -1.69 9.65 -4.15
CA ASN A 194 -0.84 8.77 -3.34
C ASN A 194 -1.64 8.10 -2.22
N LEU A 195 -1.27 6.86 -1.92
CA LEU A 195 -1.73 6.12 -0.76
C LEU A 195 -0.61 6.01 0.28
N THR A 196 -0.88 6.47 1.49
CA THR A 196 0.05 6.31 2.63
C THR A 196 -0.62 5.52 3.75
N VAL A 197 0.02 4.45 4.22
CA VAL A 197 -0.45 3.63 5.33
C VAL A 197 0.62 3.55 6.41
N ASN A 198 0.35 4.12 7.60
CA ASN A 198 1.29 4.16 8.72
C ASN A 198 0.70 3.52 9.97
N SER A 199 1.29 2.39 10.41
CA SER A 199 0.87 1.65 11.59
C SER A 199 1.98 0.69 12.04
N ASP A 200 2.02 0.30 13.31
CA ASP A 200 2.94 -0.73 13.81
C ASP A 200 2.67 -2.11 13.21
N PHE A 201 1.46 -2.35 12.73
CA PHE A 201 1.09 -3.57 12.05
C PHE A 201 0.16 -3.26 10.88
N VAL A 202 0.58 -3.63 9.67
CA VAL A 202 -0.22 -3.53 8.44
C VAL A 202 -0.42 -4.92 7.87
N SER A 203 -1.67 -5.30 7.65
CA SER A 203 -2.03 -6.55 6.98
C SER A 203 -2.95 -6.26 5.80
N ILE A 204 -2.54 -6.69 4.62
CA ILE A 204 -3.31 -6.54 3.37
C ILE A 204 -3.53 -7.95 2.83
N ARG A 205 -4.80 -8.34 2.67
CA ARG A 205 -5.16 -9.68 2.21
C ARG A 205 -6.39 -9.64 1.31
N ASP A 206 -6.34 -10.40 0.22
CA ASP A 206 -7.44 -10.46 -0.77
C ASP A 206 -7.90 -9.06 -1.20
N ALA A 207 -6.96 -8.12 -1.38
CA ALA A 207 -7.26 -6.71 -1.61
C ALA A 207 -6.48 -6.14 -2.80
N ASN A 208 -7.04 -5.09 -3.40
CA ASN A 208 -6.41 -4.35 -4.48
C ASN A 208 -6.14 -2.91 -4.05
N LEU A 209 -4.91 -2.48 -4.14
CA LEU A 209 -4.48 -1.11 -3.88
C LEU A 209 -3.96 -0.47 -5.16
N TYR A 210 -4.55 0.66 -5.52
CA TYR A 210 -4.17 1.43 -6.71
C TYR A 210 -3.85 2.86 -6.30
N ALA A 211 -2.71 3.38 -6.75
CA ALA A 211 -2.33 4.77 -6.49
C ALA A 211 -1.25 5.23 -7.49
N GLN A 212 -0.97 6.53 -7.54
CA GLN A 212 0.24 7.01 -8.18
C GLN A 212 1.47 6.51 -7.42
N GLU A 213 1.46 6.65 -6.09
CA GLU A 213 2.50 6.13 -5.19
C GLU A 213 1.87 5.41 -4.01
N ILE A 214 2.44 4.29 -3.60
CA ILE A 214 2.03 3.53 -2.41
C ILE A 214 3.18 3.54 -1.41
N SER A 215 2.95 4.11 -0.23
CA SER A 215 3.91 4.15 0.87
C SER A 215 3.34 3.46 2.11
N ILE A 216 3.98 2.39 2.60
CA ILE A 216 3.54 1.63 3.77
C ILE A 216 4.64 1.58 4.81
N GLY A 217 4.31 1.96 6.05
CA GLY A 217 5.23 1.94 7.18
C GLY A 217 6.26 3.06 7.21
N MET A 218 6.25 3.98 6.26
CA MET A 218 7.15 5.12 6.20
C MET A 218 6.88 6.10 7.34
N ASN A 219 7.93 6.64 7.93
CA ASN A 219 7.89 7.66 9.01
C ASN A 219 7.40 7.17 10.38
N SER A 220 7.35 5.86 10.65
CA SER A 220 7.17 5.37 12.02
C SER A 220 8.53 5.20 12.71
N GLN A 221 8.63 5.64 13.97
CA GLN A 221 9.84 5.38 14.78
C GLN A 221 9.91 3.93 15.25
N ASP A 222 8.75 3.26 15.28
CA ASP A 222 8.62 1.84 15.55
C ASP A 222 8.46 1.10 14.22
N LEU A 223 9.24 0.03 14.06
CA LEU A 223 9.32 -0.71 12.80
C LEU A 223 8.03 -1.50 12.56
N SER A 224 7.21 -1.04 11.64
CA SER A 224 5.97 -1.72 11.23
C SER A 224 6.21 -3.14 10.76
N ASN A 225 5.31 -4.06 11.10
CA ASN A 225 5.26 -5.37 10.47
C ASN A 225 4.25 -5.31 9.31
N ILE A 226 4.71 -5.56 8.10
CA ILE A 226 3.93 -5.51 6.87
C ILE A 226 3.69 -6.94 6.38
N ASN A 227 2.42 -7.35 6.34
CA ASN A 227 2.01 -8.67 5.85
C ASN A 227 1.09 -8.52 4.65
N LEU A 228 1.49 -9.05 3.52
CA LEU A 228 0.72 -9.06 2.27
C LEU A 228 0.38 -10.50 1.91
N ARG A 229 -0.86 -10.74 1.48
CA ARG A 229 -1.30 -12.05 1.02
C ARG A 229 -2.39 -11.91 -0.04
N ASP A 230 -2.31 -12.72 -1.09
CA ASP A 230 -3.34 -12.82 -2.13
C ASP A 230 -3.79 -11.44 -2.65
N SER A 231 -2.86 -10.49 -2.79
CA SER A 231 -3.18 -9.08 -3.02
C SER A 231 -2.48 -8.51 -4.25
N LEU A 232 -3.04 -7.42 -4.78
CA LEU A 232 -2.44 -6.62 -5.85
C LEU A 232 -2.18 -5.21 -5.35
N LEU A 233 -0.93 -4.76 -5.47
CA LEU A 233 -0.52 -3.39 -5.26
C LEU A 233 0.03 -2.87 -6.57
N GLU A 234 -0.60 -1.85 -7.13
CA GLU A 234 -0.26 -1.34 -8.46
C GLU A 234 -0.14 0.19 -8.47
N THR A 235 0.95 0.68 -9.04
CA THR A 235 1.16 2.12 -9.25
C THR A 235 1.40 2.43 -10.72
N ASN A 236 1.15 3.68 -11.10
CA ASN A 236 1.41 4.16 -12.45
C ASN A 236 2.06 5.55 -12.41
N GLY A 237 3.37 5.59 -12.60
CA GLY A 237 4.17 6.81 -12.64
C GLY A 237 4.83 7.19 -11.31
N GLY A 238 4.43 6.62 -10.18
CA GLY A 238 5.09 6.74 -8.89
C GLY A 238 5.57 5.39 -8.35
N GLY A 239 6.25 5.40 -7.19
CA GLY A 239 6.88 4.22 -6.61
C GLY A 239 6.01 3.43 -5.63
N ILE A 240 6.54 2.29 -5.21
CA ILE A 240 6.04 1.51 -4.09
C ILE A 240 7.14 1.45 -3.03
N PHE A 241 6.85 1.97 -1.84
CA PHE A 241 7.82 2.09 -0.76
C PHE A 241 7.30 1.40 0.50
N PHE A 242 8.00 0.33 0.92
CA PHE A 242 7.74 -0.33 2.19
C PHE A 242 8.95 -0.17 3.10
N GLU A 243 8.70 0.33 4.30
CA GLU A 243 9.71 0.41 5.35
C GLU A 243 9.14 -0.15 6.65
N GLY A 244 9.78 -1.20 7.20
CA GLY A 244 9.23 -1.87 8.37
C GLY A 244 10.24 -2.71 9.15
N GLY A 245 9.77 -3.36 10.21
CA GLY A 245 10.53 -4.34 10.99
C GLY A 245 10.60 -5.69 10.29
N THR A 246 9.51 -6.09 9.65
CA THR A 246 9.42 -7.32 8.85
C THR A 246 8.48 -7.06 7.69
N ILE A 247 8.89 -7.46 6.49
CA ILE A 247 8.04 -7.52 5.31
C ILE A 247 7.85 -8.98 4.94
N PHE A 248 6.60 -9.42 4.93
CA PHE A 248 6.22 -10.76 4.55
C PHE A 248 5.15 -10.67 3.46
N ALA A 249 5.42 -11.22 2.28
CA ALA A 249 4.49 -11.25 1.17
C ALA A 249 4.34 -12.67 0.63
N VAL A 250 3.10 -13.10 0.41
CA VAL A 250 2.76 -14.42 -0.14
C VAL A 250 1.65 -14.26 -1.19
N ASP A 251 1.75 -14.97 -2.30
CA ASP A 251 0.73 -15.00 -3.36
C ASP A 251 0.32 -13.56 -3.78
N THR A 252 1.28 -12.65 -3.87
CA THR A 252 1.03 -11.21 -4.01
C THR A 252 1.69 -10.65 -5.26
N VAL A 253 1.02 -9.70 -5.92
CA VAL A 253 1.58 -8.92 -7.02
C VAL A 253 1.92 -7.51 -6.54
N ILE A 254 3.16 -7.09 -6.75
CA ILE A 254 3.68 -5.75 -6.46
C ILE A 254 4.14 -5.16 -7.79
N ALA A 255 3.37 -4.22 -8.34
CA ALA A 255 3.56 -3.72 -9.70
C ALA A 255 3.76 -2.20 -9.72
N GLY A 256 4.99 -1.78 -9.99
CA GLY A 256 5.34 -0.38 -10.22
C GLY A 256 5.59 -0.15 -11.71
N TYR A 257 4.69 0.58 -12.38
CA TYR A 257 4.83 0.89 -13.80
C TYR A 257 5.11 2.38 -14.02
N GLY A 258 5.99 2.68 -14.99
CA GLY A 258 6.08 4.02 -15.56
C GLY A 258 4.87 4.34 -16.44
N SER A 259 4.51 5.60 -16.58
CA SER A 259 3.46 6.01 -17.52
C SER A 259 3.86 5.67 -18.97
N GLU A 260 2.92 5.19 -19.79
CA GLU A 260 3.20 4.82 -21.17
C GLU A 260 3.85 5.98 -21.95
N GLY A 261 5.09 5.77 -22.38
CA GLY A 261 5.81 6.67 -23.31
C GLY A 261 6.66 7.77 -22.69
N ILE A 262 6.82 7.83 -21.38
CA ILE A 262 7.74 8.76 -20.70
C ILE A 262 8.70 7.93 -19.82
N SER A 263 9.99 8.29 -19.82
CA SER A 263 10.99 7.74 -18.92
C SER A 263 10.67 8.24 -17.51
N ASP A 264 9.98 7.46 -16.73
CA ASP A 264 9.76 7.75 -15.32
C ASP A 264 10.57 6.75 -14.51
N ASP A 265 11.46 7.27 -13.68
CA ASP A 265 12.26 6.49 -12.73
C ASP A 265 11.34 5.97 -11.61
N VAL A 266 10.47 4.98 -11.93
CA VAL A 266 9.63 4.33 -10.94
C VAL A 266 10.48 3.40 -10.10
N THR A 267 10.28 3.45 -8.79
CA THR A 267 11.03 2.63 -7.84
C THR A 267 10.09 1.76 -7.03
N VAL A 268 10.37 0.46 -6.95
CA VAL A 268 9.78 -0.44 -5.96
C VAL A 268 10.83 -0.73 -4.89
N GLN A 269 10.66 -0.17 -3.71
CA GLN A 269 11.63 -0.29 -2.62
C GLN A 269 11.03 -0.97 -1.39
N LEU A 270 11.67 -2.06 -0.95
CA LEU A 270 11.36 -2.75 0.29
C LEU A 270 12.58 -2.68 1.21
N THR A 271 12.40 -2.11 2.41
CA THR A 271 13.45 -1.96 3.41
C THR A 271 12.97 -2.48 4.76
N ALA A 272 13.63 -3.51 5.29
CA ALA A 272 13.31 -4.09 6.59
C ALA A 272 14.49 -4.94 7.12
N PRO A 273 14.63 -5.19 8.42
CA PRO A 273 15.52 -6.23 8.93
C PRO A 273 15.31 -7.61 8.29
N ILE A 274 14.05 -7.98 8.02
CA ILE A 274 13.70 -9.26 7.42
C ILE A 274 12.71 -9.04 6.27
N ILE A 275 13.04 -9.56 5.09
CA ILE A 275 12.15 -9.59 3.92
C ILE A 275 11.94 -11.06 3.51
N THR A 276 10.69 -11.50 3.44
CA THR A 276 10.32 -12.83 2.96
C THR A 276 9.26 -12.71 1.88
N LEU A 277 9.57 -13.20 0.69
CA LEU A 277 8.71 -13.19 -0.49
C LEU A 277 8.51 -14.64 -0.96
N SER A 278 7.28 -15.13 -0.99
CA SER A 278 6.94 -16.50 -1.39
C SER A 278 5.80 -16.45 -2.42
N ASN A 279 6.03 -16.96 -3.60
CA ASN A 279 5.12 -16.85 -4.74
C ASN A 279 4.69 -15.39 -5.01
N VAL A 280 5.68 -14.48 -5.02
CA VAL A 280 5.44 -13.03 -5.22
C VAL A 280 5.85 -12.66 -6.63
N GLU A 281 5.01 -11.90 -7.32
CA GLU A 281 5.34 -11.33 -8.61
C GLU A 281 5.62 -9.82 -8.45
N MET A 282 6.90 -9.44 -8.57
CA MET A 282 7.33 -8.04 -8.62
C MET A 282 7.46 -7.61 -10.07
N ARG A 283 6.63 -6.64 -10.49
CA ARG A 283 6.59 -6.15 -11.87
C ARG A 283 7.05 -4.70 -11.93
N GLY A 284 8.09 -4.47 -12.72
CA GLY A 284 8.62 -3.14 -13.03
C GLY A 284 8.98 -3.01 -14.52
N GLY A 285 8.51 -3.93 -15.36
CA GLY A 285 8.81 -3.95 -16.79
C GLY A 285 8.12 -2.83 -17.56
N THR A 286 8.65 -2.52 -18.76
CA THR A 286 8.07 -1.55 -19.68
C THR A 286 7.58 -2.18 -21.00
N ARG A 287 6.57 -1.57 -21.61
CA ARG A 287 6.05 -1.95 -22.94
C ARG A 287 6.20 -0.85 -23.98
N GLY A 288 6.73 0.30 -23.56
CA GLY A 288 6.82 1.53 -24.36
C GLY A 288 8.23 1.99 -24.65
N LEU A 289 8.38 3.31 -24.74
CA LEU A 289 9.66 4.00 -24.94
C LEU A 289 10.35 4.33 -23.61
N GLY A 290 9.60 4.30 -22.48
CA GLY A 290 10.13 4.52 -21.14
C GLY A 290 10.94 3.31 -20.64
N SER A 291 11.85 3.54 -19.71
CA SER A 291 12.64 2.49 -19.07
C SER A 291 11.83 1.66 -18.08
N GLY A 292 12.26 0.43 -17.83
CA GLY A 292 11.74 -0.38 -16.73
C GLY A 292 12.10 0.23 -15.37
N SER A 293 11.37 -0.15 -14.35
CA SER A 293 11.49 0.36 -12.98
C SER A 293 12.69 -0.21 -12.25
N ASP A 294 13.13 0.48 -11.21
CA ASP A 294 14.12 0.00 -10.27
C ASP A 294 13.46 -0.80 -9.13
N ILE A 295 13.93 -2.02 -8.86
CA ILE A 295 13.51 -2.83 -7.71
C ILE A 295 14.67 -2.89 -6.71
N LEU A 296 14.44 -2.35 -5.52
CA LEU A 296 15.44 -2.21 -4.45
C LEU A 296 15.01 -3.01 -3.22
N LEU A 297 15.76 -4.03 -2.84
CA LEU A 297 15.53 -4.83 -1.64
C LEU A 297 16.70 -4.64 -0.67
N GLY A 298 16.42 -4.08 0.51
CA GLY A 298 17.41 -3.81 1.54
C GLY A 298 17.03 -4.43 2.88
N ALA A 299 17.86 -5.37 3.40
CA ALA A 299 17.56 -6.04 4.67
C ALA A 299 18.80 -6.55 5.41
N THR A 300 18.59 -7.16 6.58
CA THR A 300 19.59 -8.07 7.17
C THR A 300 19.47 -9.44 6.54
N THR A 301 18.24 -9.93 6.37
CA THR A 301 17.97 -11.23 5.74
C THR A 301 16.89 -11.09 4.67
N ILE A 302 17.16 -11.62 3.48
CA ILE A 302 16.20 -11.67 2.36
C ILE A 302 16.02 -13.14 1.95
N SER A 303 14.76 -13.58 1.90
CA SER A 303 14.37 -14.88 1.35
C SER A 303 13.33 -14.69 0.26
N ILE A 304 13.58 -15.25 -0.92
CA ILE A 304 12.68 -15.21 -2.09
C ILE A 304 12.49 -16.64 -2.57
N SER A 305 11.24 -17.12 -2.68
CA SER A 305 10.99 -18.53 -2.94
C SER A 305 9.66 -18.82 -3.65
N ASP A 306 9.41 -20.11 -3.87
CA ASP A 306 8.11 -20.70 -4.24
C ASP A 306 7.53 -20.18 -5.56
N GLY A 307 8.35 -20.07 -6.60
CA GLY A 307 7.91 -19.61 -7.90
C GLY A 307 7.82 -18.09 -8.03
N SER A 308 8.50 -17.35 -7.16
CA SER A 308 8.55 -15.88 -7.26
C SER A 308 9.15 -15.41 -8.57
N THR A 309 8.70 -14.25 -9.05
CA THR A 309 9.21 -13.61 -10.27
C THR A 309 9.54 -12.15 -9.99
N ILE A 310 10.71 -11.71 -10.45
CA ILE A 310 11.11 -10.31 -10.48
C ILE A 310 11.30 -9.94 -11.95
N ASP A 311 10.42 -9.11 -12.50
CA ASP A 311 10.40 -8.74 -13.92
C ASP A 311 10.53 -7.22 -14.10
N VAL A 312 11.67 -6.78 -14.59
CA VAL A 312 11.95 -5.39 -15.00
C VAL A 312 12.27 -5.31 -16.49
N SER A 313 11.84 -6.29 -17.27
CA SER A 313 12.15 -6.40 -18.70
C SER A 313 11.50 -5.30 -19.54
N SER A 314 12.10 -4.99 -20.70
CA SER A 314 11.50 -4.17 -21.75
C SER A 314 10.94 -5.07 -22.84
N SER A 315 9.63 -5.12 -22.96
CA SER A 315 8.92 -5.98 -23.91
C SER A 315 8.54 -5.27 -25.23
N SER A 316 8.93 -4.02 -25.41
CA SER A 316 8.77 -3.30 -26.68
C SER A 316 9.73 -3.87 -27.73
N THR A 317 9.24 -4.05 -28.95
CA THR A 317 10.04 -4.54 -30.10
C THR A 317 10.53 -3.42 -31.02
N LEU A 318 10.35 -2.17 -30.63
CA LEU A 318 10.75 -1.01 -31.41
C LEU A 318 12.28 -0.78 -31.33
N ASP A 319 12.86 -0.17 -32.36
CA ASP A 319 14.28 0.17 -32.37
C ASP A 319 14.65 1.25 -31.34
N ASP A 320 13.67 2.04 -30.90
CA ASP A 320 13.75 3.07 -29.86
C ASP A 320 13.03 2.62 -28.56
N ALA A 321 12.88 1.33 -28.34
CA ALA A 321 12.33 0.78 -27.10
C ALA A 321 13.11 1.27 -25.89
N GLY A 322 12.41 1.45 -24.77
CA GLY A 322 13.05 1.78 -23.50
C GLY A 322 13.94 0.64 -22.98
N ASP A 323 14.88 1.00 -22.12
CA ASP A 323 15.76 0.04 -21.46
C ASP A 323 15.00 -0.84 -20.47
N ALA A 324 15.48 -2.03 -20.19
CA ALA A 324 15.03 -2.79 -19.03
C ALA A 324 15.49 -2.12 -17.73
N GLY A 325 14.78 -2.37 -16.62
CA GLY A 325 15.06 -1.77 -15.33
C GLY A 325 16.24 -2.39 -14.58
N THR A 326 16.38 -2.01 -13.31
CA THR A 326 17.45 -2.53 -12.44
C THR A 326 16.87 -3.28 -11.24
N VAL A 327 17.60 -4.30 -10.79
CA VAL A 327 17.31 -5.04 -9.55
C VAL A 327 18.53 -4.96 -8.64
N SER A 328 18.36 -4.39 -7.45
CA SER A 328 19.40 -4.30 -6.44
C SER A 328 18.96 -4.98 -5.14
N ILE A 329 19.73 -5.96 -4.70
CA ILE A 329 19.50 -6.74 -3.48
C ILE A 329 20.71 -6.57 -2.58
N SER A 330 20.50 -6.01 -1.38
CA SER A 330 21.55 -5.75 -0.39
C SER A 330 21.16 -6.29 0.98
N ALA A 331 21.95 -7.26 1.52
CA ALA A 331 21.68 -7.86 2.82
C ALA A 331 22.95 -8.40 3.48
N GLN A 332 22.82 -9.00 4.68
CA GLN A 332 23.85 -9.91 5.22
C GLN A 332 23.66 -11.32 4.61
N ASP A 333 22.43 -11.80 4.64
CA ASP A 333 22.06 -13.13 4.15
C ASP A 333 21.01 -13.01 3.04
N VAL A 334 21.28 -13.57 1.87
CA VAL A 334 20.37 -13.65 0.73
C VAL A 334 20.16 -15.11 0.36
N ASP A 335 18.91 -15.58 0.38
CA ASP A 335 18.51 -16.90 -0.09
C ASP A 335 17.42 -16.77 -1.16
N ILE A 336 17.72 -17.16 -2.39
CA ILE A 336 16.81 -17.11 -3.53
C ILE A 336 16.64 -18.52 -4.07
N ALA A 337 15.41 -19.05 -3.98
CA ALA A 337 15.09 -20.40 -4.39
C ALA A 337 13.85 -20.40 -5.32
N ASP A 338 13.85 -21.29 -6.31
CA ASP A 338 12.71 -21.44 -7.23
C ASP A 338 12.16 -20.09 -7.73
N THR A 339 13.06 -19.26 -8.27
CA THR A 339 12.76 -17.86 -8.62
C THR A 339 13.23 -17.54 -10.04
N GLU A 340 12.45 -16.71 -10.76
CA GLU A 340 12.85 -16.16 -12.05
C GLU A 340 13.12 -14.66 -11.95
N ILE A 341 14.27 -14.19 -12.45
CA ILE A 341 14.63 -12.77 -12.52
C ILE A 341 14.81 -12.42 -13.99
N LEU A 342 13.96 -11.50 -14.49
CA LEU A 342 13.87 -11.10 -15.88
C LEU A 342 14.30 -9.64 -16.06
N LEU A 343 15.34 -9.45 -16.83
CA LEU A 343 15.95 -8.16 -17.17
C LEU A 343 16.14 -8.04 -18.68
N ASP A 344 15.30 -8.74 -19.44
CA ASP A 344 15.47 -8.91 -20.89
C ASP A 344 15.00 -7.66 -21.66
N THR A 345 15.48 -7.49 -22.89
CA THR A 345 15.00 -6.45 -23.81
C THR A 345 14.73 -7.07 -25.18
N LEU A 346 13.54 -6.83 -25.76
CA LEU A 346 13.16 -7.36 -27.07
C LEU A 346 13.51 -6.39 -28.22
N GLY A 347 13.56 -5.09 -27.96
CA GLY A 347 13.82 -4.03 -28.94
C GLY A 347 15.21 -3.44 -28.89
N GLY A 348 15.31 -2.12 -29.21
CA GLY A 348 16.59 -1.40 -29.26
C GLY A 348 17.13 -0.93 -27.92
N GLY A 349 16.38 -1.05 -26.82
CA GLY A 349 16.81 -0.67 -25.49
C GLY A 349 17.91 -1.59 -24.90
N LEU A 350 18.57 -1.12 -23.88
CA LEU A 350 19.60 -1.89 -23.15
C LEU A 350 18.95 -2.95 -22.27
N GLY A 351 19.57 -4.12 -22.13
CA GLY A 351 19.22 -5.11 -21.13
C GLY A 351 19.44 -4.56 -19.72
N GLY A 352 18.61 -5.00 -18.74
CA GLY A 352 18.66 -4.50 -17.39
C GLY A 352 19.86 -4.99 -16.57
N SER A 353 19.97 -4.52 -15.34
CA SER A 353 21.06 -4.92 -14.48
C SER A 353 20.57 -5.58 -13.18
N LEU A 354 21.28 -6.63 -12.74
CA LEU A 354 21.11 -7.25 -11.43
C LEU A 354 22.38 -7.04 -10.60
N THR A 355 22.21 -6.52 -9.40
CA THR A 355 23.28 -6.46 -8.41
C THR A 355 22.82 -7.15 -7.12
N ILE A 356 23.57 -8.13 -6.63
CA ILE A 356 23.37 -8.75 -5.33
C ILE A 356 24.64 -8.53 -4.49
N GLU A 357 24.51 -7.86 -3.37
CA GLU A 357 25.60 -7.61 -2.41
C GLU A 357 25.19 -8.15 -1.05
N ALA A 358 25.89 -9.21 -0.58
CA ALA A 358 25.63 -9.82 0.72
C ALA A 358 26.90 -10.45 1.30
N THR A 359 26.88 -10.83 2.59
CA THR A 359 27.90 -11.67 3.17
C THR A 359 27.76 -13.10 2.65
N ASP A 360 26.56 -13.64 2.75
CA ASP A 360 26.23 -14.98 2.27
C ASP A 360 25.13 -14.92 1.21
N ILE A 361 25.38 -15.56 0.07
CA ILE A 361 24.42 -15.65 -1.06
C ILE A 361 24.17 -17.13 -1.36
N GLY A 362 22.93 -17.56 -1.19
CA GLY A 362 22.42 -18.86 -1.60
C GLY A 362 21.47 -18.71 -2.79
N LEU A 363 21.74 -19.43 -3.89
CA LEU A 363 20.87 -19.50 -5.05
C LEU A 363 20.56 -20.97 -5.35
N SER A 364 19.27 -21.32 -5.48
CA SER A 364 18.87 -22.66 -5.88
C SER A 364 17.68 -22.62 -6.83
N GLN A 365 17.67 -23.50 -7.82
CA GLN A 365 16.59 -23.63 -8.81
C GLN A 365 16.16 -22.27 -9.41
N THR A 366 17.12 -21.35 -9.59
CA THR A 366 16.88 -19.96 -9.97
C THR A 366 17.31 -19.70 -11.41
N SER A 367 16.50 -18.94 -12.15
CA SER A 367 16.77 -18.50 -13.53
C SER A 367 16.95 -16.99 -13.57
N ILE A 368 18.09 -16.53 -14.09
CA ILE A 368 18.40 -15.11 -14.25
C ILE A 368 18.65 -14.84 -15.73
N LYS A 369 17.85 -13.96 -16.34
CA LYS A 369 17.91 -13.61 -17.75
C LYS A 369 18.09 -12.12 -17.91
N ALA A 370 19.15 -11.72 -18.60
CA ALA A 370 19.46 -10.33 -18.96
C ALA A 370 19.84 -10.25 -20.45
N GLN A 371 18.97 -10.82 -21.29
CA GLN A 371 19.20 -11.00 -22.72
C GLN A 371 18.74 -9.79 -23.53
N THR A 372 19.26 -9.65 -24.76
CA THR A 372 18.65 -8.77 -25.77
C THR A 372 18.38 -9.54 -27.05
N GLU A 373 17.22 -9.30 -27.66
CA GLU A 373 16.88 -9.79 -29.00
C GLU A 373 17.04 -8.73 -30.08
N GLY A 374 17.18 -7.44 -29.70
CA GLY A 374 17.22 -6.28 -30.57
C GLY A 374 18.63 -5.75 -30.86
N LEU A 375 18.70 -4.42 -30.95
CA LEU A 375 19.94 -3.70 -31.25
C LEU A 375 20.74 -3.30 -30.01
N GLY A 376 20.12 -3.29 -28.82
CA GLY A 376 20.72 -2.93 -27.56
C GLY A 376 21.74 -3.95 -27.06
N GLU A 377 22.57 -3.57 -26.10
CA GLU A 377 23.48 -4.46 -25.42
C GLU A 377 22.70 -5.30 -24.40
N ALA A 378 23.09 -6.56 -24.23
CA ALA A 378 22.54 -7.41 -23.17
C ALA A 378 22.94 -6.90 -21.78
N GLY A 379 22.16 -7.26 -20.75
CA GLY A 379 22.30 -6.69 -19.43
C GLY A 379 23.52 -7.15 -18.64
N GLN A 380 23.62 -6.63 -17.43
CA GLN A 380 24.74 -6.88 -16.52
C GLN A 380 24.27 -7.60 -15.26
N ILE A 381 24.98 -8.64 -14.85
CA ILE A 381 24.72 -9.40 -13.63
C ILE A 381 25.97 -9.36 -12.75
N SER A 382 25.85 -8.87 -11.52
CA SER A 382 26.93 -8.76 -10.56
C SER A 382 26.50 -9.35 -9.20
N MET A 383 27.30 -10.26 -8.67
CA MET A 383 27.09 -10.84 -7.35
C MET A 383 28.39 -10.72 -6.54
N ARG A 384 28.28 -10.17 -5.33
CA ARG A 384 29.43 -9.98 -4.43
C ARG A 384 29.09 -10.50 -3.05
N GLY A 385 29.87 -11.46 -2.54
CA GLY A 385 29.70 -12.03 -1.23
C GLY A 385 30.99 -12.67 -0.72
N GLU A 386 31.06 -12.92 0.58
CA GLU A 386 32.13 -13.75 1.16
C GLU A 386 31.90 -15.23 0.81
N THR A 387 30.60 -15.65 0.83
CA THR A 387 30.17 -16.98 0.41
C THR A 387 29.11 -16.87 -0.67
N ILE A 388 29.29 -17.59 -1.79
CA ILE A 388 28.28 -17.71 -2.84
C ILE A 388 28.08 -19.20 -3.14
N ALA A 389 26.87 -19.70 -2.83
CA ALA A 389 26.48 -21.08 -3.06
C ALA A 389 25.43 -21.20 -4.15
N TRP A 390 25.64 -22.05 -5.15
CA TRP A 390 24.75 -22.22 -6.30
C TRP A 390 24.35 -23.69 -6.45
N SER A 391 23.06 -23.93 -6.71
CA SER A 391 22.51 -25.24 -7.04
C SER A 391 21.40 -25.11 -8.07
N ASP A 392 21.56 -25.71 -9.22
CA ASP A 392 20.56 -25.66 -10.31
C ASP A 392 20.20 -24.22 -10.75
N VAL A 393 21.24 -23.37 -10.91
CA VAL A 393 21.08 -21.96 -11.31
C VAL A 393 21.42 -21.81 -12.78
N ALA A 394 20.54 -21.15 -13.53
CA ALA A 394 20.74 -20.75 -14.92
C ALA A 394 20.92 -19.23 -15.02
N VAL A 395 22.06 -18.79 -15.56
CA VAL A 395 22.34 -17.35 -15.78
C VAL A 395 22.61 -17.13 -17.27
N ASN A 396 21.91 -16.16 -17.86
CA ASN A 396 22.05 -15.85 -19.28
C ASN A 396 22.03 -14.33 -19.53
N ALA A 397 23.14 -13.79 -20.04
CA ALA A 397 23.32 -12.41 -20.46
C ALA A 397 23.76 -12.35 -21.94
N SER A 398 23.05 -13.04 -22.82
CA SER A 398 23.43 -13.16 -24.24
C SER A 398 22.68 -12.15 -25.11
N SER A 399 23.28 -11.79 -26.25
CA SER A 399 22.58 -11.08 -27.33
C SER A 399 22.30 -12.07 -28.48
N SER A 400 21.06 -12.13 -28.92
CA SER A 400 20.66 -12.82 -30.15
C SER A 400 20.45 -11.90 -31.33
N GLY A 401 20.40 -10.57 -31.08
CA GLY A 401 20.32 -9.51 -32.10
C GLY A 401 21.67 -8.98 -32.55
N ALA A 402 21.71 -7.72 -32.97
CA ALA A 402 22.94 -7.04 -33.40
C ALA A 402 23.72 -6.39 -32.25
N GLY A 403 23.17 -6.40 -31.04
CA GLY A 403 23.81 -5.84 -29.85
C GLY A 403 24.95 -6.71 -29.31
N VAL A 404 25.69 -6.18 -28.35
CA VAL A 404 26.79 -6.89 -27.67
C VAL A 404 26.23 -7.76 -26.54
N GLY A 405 26.85 -8.91 -26.28
CA GLY A 405 26.55 -9.74 -25.10
C GLY A 405 26.85 -8.98 -23.82
N GLY A 406 26.12 -9.30 -22.77
CA GLY A 406 26.28 -8.69 -21.44
C GLY A 406 27.46 -9.24 -20.65
N SER A 407 27.51 -8.92 -19.37
CA SER A 407 28.54 -9.38 -18.45
C SER A 407 27.95 -10.09 -17.22
N ILE A 408 28.69 -11.05 -16.68
CA ILE A 408 28.36 -11.80 -15.47
C ILE A 408 29.54 -11.69 -14.52
#